data_ef759e33bc950c529d9ff29ef232b90c
#
_entry.id   ef759e33bc950c529d9ff29ef232b90c
#
_cell.length_a   1.000
_cell.length_b   1.000
_cell.length_c   1.000
_cell.angle_alpha   90.00
_cell.angle_beta   90.00
_cell.angle_gamma   90.00
#
_symmetry.space_group_name_H-M   'P 1'
#
loop_
_entity.id
_entity.type
_entity.pdbx_description
1 polymer ?
#
loop_
_entity_poly.entity_id
_entity_poly.type
_entity_poly.pdbx_seq_one_letter_code
_entity_poly.pdbx_strand_id
1 'polypeptide(L)'
;MHKFNIVFMRNYQLHLKSKSFIALLITPIISVLISAGIFVLVAGSTNNFDNYQVAVVGDSSVKSELVSKDKDSIDTSIKSESTAKKELKKDNIDGYIKVSKENNQYKVNFVGSSSLDSDVKTDLLAIVNQKQSEINVKNSNVTNEQYKQLSVKPAFKSSITDKEKKQKTDQTSSANTASIYVLMFISYFFTIIYASIMSTTIAKEKGTKISEVIFSSVSPSTYFSGKVGAVIALMATQMVIYTGVGVVAYFILNMDPFFNSLFTSQHVLISTFVGNIFSINILFIFIGFVISIVLAAICGSLSANVEGASKSAQPLVFLILFIFVLSFNFVNNGSSDSIFSQVGSYIPLFSSFLMPIRLINHNANFFEGIISLLISIAFIAFVTYKFSNVYKLFMLNSEEGSFFKRIKSALNNK
;
A
#
# COMPACT_ATOMS: atom_id res chain seq x y z
N MET A 1 1.81 -42.21 4.66
CA MET A 1 0.86 -41.14 5.00
C MET A 1 0.74 -40.87 6.53
N HIS A 2 0.68 -41.89 7.37
CA HIS A 2 0.50 -41.72 8.82
C HIS A 2 1.61 -40.87 9.49
N LYS A 3 2.89 -41.10 9.15
CA LYS A 3 4.03 -40.34 9.73
C LYS A 3 4.07 -38.87 9.29
N PHE A 4 3.67 -38.55 8.04
CA PHE A 4 3.52 -37.20 7.57
C PHE A 4 2.48 -36.43 8.41
N ASN A 5 1.28 -37.00 8.58
CA ASN A 5 0.19 -36.38 9.35
C ASN A 5 0.59 -36.13 10.80
N ILE A 6 1.34 -37.03 11.44
CA ILE A 6 1.84 -36.85 12.80
C ILE A 6 2.79 -35.65 12.87
N VAL A 7 3.77 -35.58 11.97
CA VAL A 7 4.72 -34.47 11.92
C VAL A 7 4.01 -33.15 11.62
N PHE A 8 3.14 -33.14 10.63
CA PHE A 8 2.32 -31.99 10.25
C PHE A 8 1.50 -31.46 11.42
N MET A 9 0.66 -32.33 12.01
CA MET A 9 -0.27 -31.93 13.07
C MET A 9 0.48 -31.47 14.32
N ARG A 10 1.56 -32.14 14.68
CA ARG A 10 2.38 -31.76 15.83
C ARG A 10 2.99 -30.36 15.66
N ASN A 11 3.62 -30.09 14.50
CA ASN A 11 4.22 -28.79 14.23
C ASN A 11 3.14 -27.69 14.12
N TYR A 12 2.02 -27.95 13.44
CA TYR A 12 0.91 -27.03 13.33
C TYR A 12 0.38 -26.61 14.70
N GLN A 13 0.08 -27.57 15.58
CA GLN A 13 -0.42 -27.30 16.93
C GLN A 13 0.58 -26.57 17.82
N LEU A 14 1.87 -26.90 17.71
CA LEU A 14 2.93 -26.21 18.46
C LEU A 14 3.01 -24.71 18.09
N HIS A 15 2.93 -24.42 16.80
CA HIS A 15 2.96 -23.03 16.34
C HIS A 15 1.65 -22.31 16.61
N LEU A 16 0.50 -22.93 16.38
CA LEU A 16 -0.84 -22.35 16.62
C LEU A 16 -1.02 -21.89 18.08
N LYS A 17 -0.50 -22.68 19.04
CA LYS A 17 -0.58 -22.39 20.48
C LYS A 17 0.57 -21.49 20.97
N SER A 18 1.51 -21.09 20.11
CA SER A 18 2.65 -20.29 20.52
C SER A 18 2.23 -18.83 20.80
N LYS A 19 2.81 -18.25 21.86
CA LYS A 19 2.60 -16.83 22.19
C LYS A 19 2.99 -15.92 21.01
N SER A 20 4.03 -16.30 20.25
CA SER A 20 4.48 -15.55 19.08
C SER A 20 3.43 -15.51 17.98
N PHE A 21 2.73 -16.62 17.73
CA PHE A 21 1.68 -16.67 16.71
C PHE A 21 0.44 -15.87 17.15
N ILE A 22 0.06 -15.96 18.42
CA ILE A 22 -1.05 -15.18 18.97
C ILE A 22 -0.73 -13.68 18.89
N ALA A 23 0.47 -13.27 19.26
CA ALA A 23 0.90 -11.88 19.12
C ALA A 23 0.88 -11.42 17.66
N LEU A 24 1.40 -12.23 16.73
CA LEU A 24 1.40 -11.96 15.30
C LEU A 24 -0.02 -11.83 14.72
N LEU A 25 -0.97 -12.59 15.26
CA LEU A 25 -2.38 -12.55 14.86
C LEU A 25 -3.09 -11.30 15.40
N ILE A 26 -2.82 -10.92 16.64
CA ILE A 26 -3.51 -9.81 17.32
C ILE A 26 -2.93 -8.45 16.93
N THR A 27 -1.60 -8.32 16.74
CA THR A 27 -0.94 -7.04 16.50
C THR A 27 -1.50 -6.25 15.30
N PRO A 28 -1.72 -6.83 14.10
CA PRO A 28 -2.31 -6.10 12.98
C PRO A 28 -3.76 -5.67 13.25
N ILE A 29 -4.54 -6.51 13.93
CA ILE A 29 -5.93 -6.19 14.28
C ILE A 29 -5.96 -4.98 15.22
N ILE A 30 -5.14 -4.99 16.26
CA ILE A 30 -5.02 -3.86 17.20
C ILE A 30 -4.55 -2.60 16.46
N SER A 31 -3.56 -2.70 15.56
CA SER A 31 -3.05 -1.55 14.82
C SER A 31 -4.12 -0.92 13.92
N VAL A 32 -4.96 -1.73 13.27
CA VAL A 32 -6.10 -1.25 12.48
C VAL A 32 -7.15 -0.58 13.37
N LEU A 33 -7.48 -1.17 14.52
CA LEU A 33 -8.43 -0.58 15.46
C LEU A 33 -7.94 0.76 16.03
N ILE A 34 -6.65 0.87 16.38
CA ILE A 34 -6.05 2.13 16.84
C ILE A 34 -6.09 3.17 15.71
N SER A 35 -5.71 2.79 14.48
CA SER A 35 -5.73 3.69 13.33
C SER A 35 -7.15 4.17 13.00
N ALA A 36 -8.14 3.27 13.07
CA ALA A 36 -9.55 3.63 12.90
C ALA A 36 -10.04 4.55 14.03
N GLY A 37 -9.65 4.30 15.28
CA GLY A 37 -9.96 5.17 16.41
C GLY A 37 -9.37 6.58 16.25
N ILE A 38 -8.09 6.68 15.85
CA ILE A 38 -7.45 7.96 15.55
C ILE A 38 -8.15 8.65 14.38
N PHE A 39 -8.50 7.91 13.31
CA PHE A 39 -9.24 8.47 12.19
C PHE A 39 -10.59 9.07 12.61
N VAL A 40 -11.37 8.36 13.43
CA VAL A 40 -12.65 8.85 13.95
C VAL A 40 -12.46 10.09 14.82
N LEU A 41 -11.44 10.11 15.69
CA LEU A 41 -11.11 11.27 16.51
C LEU A 41 -10.71 12.49 15.67
N VAL A 42 -9.87 12.26 14.65
CA VAL A 42 -9.45 13.31 13.72
C VAL A 42 -10.63 13.75 12.87
N ALA A 43 -11.40 12.85 12.28
CA ALA A 43 -12.61 13.18 11.51
C ALA A 43 -13.68 13.88 12.37
N GLY A 44 -13.84 13.46 13.62
CA GLY A 44 -14.74 14.13 14.58
C GLY A 44 -14.27 15.53 14.99
N SER A 45 -12.95 15.75 15.06
CA SER A 45 -12.41 17.10 15.28
C SER A 45 -12.40 17.95 14.00
N THR A 46 -12.43 17.32 12.81
CA THR A 46 -12.55 18.02 11.52
C THR A 46 -13.97 18.46 11.20
N ASN A 47 -14.99 18.01 11.95
CA ASN A 47 -16.32 18.66 11.89
C ASN A 47 -16.29 20.14 12.31
N ASN A 48 -15.16 20.61 12.86
CA ASN A 48 -14.87 22.05 13.00
C ASN A 48 -14.11 22.64 11.78
N PHE A 49 -13.72 21.82 10.77
CA PHE A 49 -13.13 22.29 9.51
C PHE A 49 -14.17 22.65 8.43
N ASP A 50 -15.46 22.44 8.72
CA ASP A 50 -16.55 22.78 7.79
C ASP A 50 -16.78 24.30 7.64
N ASN A 51 -15.94 25.14 8.23
CA ASN A 51 -16.00 26.58 8.03
C ASN A 51 -14.61 27.20 7.85
N TYR A 52 -13.84 26.73 6.82
CA TYR A 52 -12.74 27.57 6.34
C TYR A 52 -13.35 28.86 5.81
N GLN A 53 -13.27 29.90 6.62
CA GLN A 53 -13.88 31.18 6.28
C GLN A 53 -12.82 32.24 6.07
N VAL A 54 -12.85 32.84 4.88
CA VAL A 54 -11.96 33.92 4.50
C VAL A 54 -12.78 35.17 4.22
N ALA A 55 -12.45 36.26 4.87
CA ALA A 55 -13.08 37.56 4.56
C ALA A 55 -12.39 38.20 3.33
N VAL A 56 -13.18 38.77 2.42
CA VAL A 56 -12.67 39.57 1.31
C VAL A 56 -12.98 41.04 1.57
N VAL A 57 -11.93 41.86 1.62
CA VAL A 57 -12.05 43.32 1.89
C VAL A 57 -11.40 44.12 0.76
N GLY A 58 -11.98 45.29 0.44
CA GLY A 58 -11.53 46.18 -0.61
C GLY A 58 -12.49 46.21 -1.79
N ASP A 59 -12.08 45.70 -2.95
CA ASP A 59 -12.89 45.76 -4.18
C ASP A 59 -14.14 44.88 -4.11
N SER A 60 -15.32 45.57 -4.11
CA SER A 60 -16.62 44.89 -4.00
C SER A 60 -16.97 44.03 -5.20
N SER A 61 -16.42 44.32 -6.39
CA SER A 61 -16.67 43.56 -7.62
C SER A 61 -15.95 42.22 -7.61
N VAL A 62 -14.72 42.18 -7.09
CA VAL A 62 -13.95 40.93 -6.88
C VAL A 62 -14.62 40.09 -5.79
N LYS A 63 -15.06 40.73 -4.70
CA LYS A 63 -15.76 40.04 -3.62
C LYS A 63 -17.05 39.36 -4.10
N SER A 64 -17.92 40.10 -4.81
CA SER A 64 -19.20 39.55 -5.29
C SER A 64 -19.02 38.38 -6.29
N GLU A 65 -17.99 38.45 -7.13
CA GLU A 65 -17.69 37.42 -8.10
C GLU A 65 -17.08 36.19 -7.44
N LEU A 66 -16.21 36.37 -6.44
CA LEU A 66 -15.65 35.24 -5.70
C LEU A 66 -16.73 34.52 -4.87
N VAL A 67 -17.64 35.28 -4.20
CA VAL A 67 -18.79 34.70 -3.49
C VAL A 67 -19.74 33.94 -4.42
N SER A 68 -19.89 34.36 -5.68
CA SER A 68 -20.73 33.63 -6.64
C SER A 68 -20.15 32.27 -7.03
N LYS A 69 -18.84 32.07 -6.89
CA LYS A 69 -18.15 30.82 -7.20
C LYS A 69 -18.03 29.91 -5.97
N ASP A 70 -17.71 30.46 -4.84
CA ASP A 70 -17.56 29.75 -3.57
C ASP A 70 -18.17 30.54 -2.43
N LYS A 71 -19.47 30.28 -2.16
CA LYS A 71 -20.22 30.96 -1.13
C LYS A 71 -19.92 30.45 0.28
N ASP A 72 -19.53 29.20 0.39
CA ASP A 72 -19.41 28.53 1.67
C ASP A 72 -18.07 28.87 2.37
N SER A 73 -17.03 29.17 1.59
CA SER A 73 -15.70 29.54 2.12
C SER A 73 -15.48 31.04 2.32
N ILE A 74 -16.44 31.90 1.90
CA ILE A 74 -16.28 33.36 1.96
C ILE A 74 -17.23 34.00 2.96
N ASP A 75 -16.68 34.61 4.03
CA ASP A 75 -17.47 35.41 4.94
C ASP A 75 -17.91 36.72 4.29
N THR A 76 -19.22 36.84 4.07
CA THR A 76 -19.83 38.01 3.46
C THR A 76 -20.13 39.13 4.48
N SER A 77 -20.13 38.85 5.78
CA SER A 77 -20.48 39.79 6.86
C SER A 77 -19.39 40.82 7.08
N ILE A 78 -18.13 40.46 6.86
CA ILE A 78 -16.97 41.33 7.11
C ILE A 78 -16.72 42.24 5.90
N LYS A 79 -16.77 43.57 6.16
CA LYS A 79 -16.63 44.60 5.12
C LYS A 79 -15.36 45.46 5.26
N SER A 80 -14.71 45.43 6.42
CA SER A 80 -13.53 46.27 6.67
C SER A 80 -12.31 45.49 7.10
N GLU A 81 -11.11 45.97 6.74
CA GLU A 81 -9.84 45.35 7.14
C GLU A 81 -9.67 45.36 8.67
N SER A 82 -10.13 46.41 9.36
CA SER A 82 -10.04 46.48 10.82
C SER A 82 -10.89 45.42 11.51
N THR A 83 -12.08 45.13 10.97
CA THR A 83 -12.96 44.07 11.47
C THR A 83 -12.34 42.70 11.16
N ALA A 84 -11.85 42.48 9.93
CA ALA A 84 -11.19 41.27 9.54
C ALA A 84 -9.99 40.91 10.44
N LYS A 85 -9.14 41.89 10.76
CA LYS A 85 -8.03 41.73 11.72
C LYS A 85 -8.48 41.36 13.13
N LYS A 86 -9.62 41.88 13.60
CA LYS A 86 -10.17 41.53 14.91
C LYS A 86 -10.75 40.12 14.94
N GLU A 87 -11.47 39.72 13.90
CA GLU A 87 -12.07 38.39 13.80
C GLU A 87 -11.03 37.30 13.55
N LEU A 88 -9.95 37.59 12.81
CA LEU A 88 -8.80 36.72 12.70
C LEU A 88 -8.08 36.49 14.03
N LYS A 89 -7.94 37.55 14.87
CA LYS A 89 -7.34 37.41 16.21
C LYS A 89 -8.21 36.63 17.20
N LYS A 90 -9.51 36.50 16.92
CA LYS A 90 -10.46 35.71 17.73
C LYS A 90 -10.65 34.28 17.18
N ASP A 91 -9.91 33.91 16.14
CA ASP A 91 -10.05 32.65 15.43
C ASP A 91 -11.47 32.40 14.85
N ASN A 92 -12.22 33.47 14.56
CA ASN A 92 -13.54 33.37 13.93
C ASN A 92 -13.45 33.27 12.40
N ILE A 93 -12.31 33.61 11.80
CA ILE A 93 -11.97 33.42 10.38
C ILE A 93 -10.52 32.95 10.26
N ASP A 94 -10.23 32.16 9.22
CA ASP A 94 -8.89 31.61 8.97
C ASP A 94 -7.95 32.59 8.29
N GLY A 95 -8.51 33.63 7.67
CA GLY A 95 -7.75 34.67 7.01
C GLY A 95 -8.63 35.75 6.38
N TYR A 96 -7.98 36.78 5.84
CA TYR A 96 -8.65 37.76 5.01
C TYR A 96 -7.79 38.11 3.78
N ILE A 97 -8.47 38.40 2.69
CA ILE A 97 -7.90 38.82 1.41
C ILE A 97 -8.17 40.30 1.25
N LYS A 98 -7.12 41.10 1.13
CA LYS A 98 -7.22 42.51 0.81
C LYS A 98 -6.98 42.70 -0.68
N VAL A 99 -7.99 43.18 -1.40
CA VAL A 99 -7.91 43.55 -2.80
C VAL A 99 -7.89 45.05 -2.92
N SER A 100 -6.82 45.61 -3.44
CA SER A 100 -6.68 47.05 -3.69
C SER A 100 -6.30 47.29 -5.15
N LYS A 101 -6.61 48.49 -5.63
CA LYS A 101 -6.22 48.95 -6.96
C LYS A 101 -5.37 50.22 -6.79
N GLU A 102 -4.12 50.13 -7.24
CA GLU A 102 -3.16 51.23 -7.23
C GLU A 102 -2.54 51.37 -8.62
N ASN A 103 -2.50 52.62 -9.14
CA ASN A 103 -1.92 52.91 -10.46
C ASN A 103 -2.40 51.99 -11.59
N ASN A 104 -3.71 51.71 -11.63
CA ASN A 104 -4.32 50.76 -12.59
C ASN A 104 -3.85 49.29 -12.47
N GLN A 105 -3.21 48.93 -11.38
CA GLN A 105 -2.81 47.56 -11.08
C GLN A 105 -3.57 47.04 -9.86
N TYR A 106 -4.12 45.82 -9.97
CA TYR A 106 -4.66 45.10 -8.83
C TYR A 106 -3.53 44.53 -7.96
N LYS A 107 -3.64 44.77 -6.66
CA LYS A 107 -2.79 44.14 -5.64
C LYS A 107 -3.66 43.31 -4.71
N VAL A 108 -3.28 42.07 -4.55
CA VAL A 108 -3.95 41.10 -3.67
C VAL A 108 -2.97 40.73 -2.56
N ASN A 109 -3.40 40.90 -1.32
CA ASN A 109 -2.63 40.51 -0.15
C ASN A 109 -3.51 39.61 0.74
N PHE A 110 -3.03 38.41 1.02
CA PHE A 110 -3.67 37.47 1.95
C PHE A 110 -2.94 37.51 3.29
N VAL A 111 -3.72 37.57 4.36
CA VAL A 111 -3.24 37.47 5.74
C VAL A 111 -4.10 36.44 6.45
N GLY A 112 -3.48 35.36 6.93
CA GLY A 112 -4.20 34.28 7.60
C GLY A 112 -3.31 33.50 8.56
N SER A 113 -3.92 32.65 9.37
CA SER A 113 -3.27 31.73 10.29
C SER A 113 -2.69 30.49 9.58
N SER A 114 -3.22 30.16 8.39
CA SER A 114 -2.77 29.09 7.51
C SER A 114 -2.62 29.57 6.05
N SER A 115 -2.17 28.72 5.14
CA SER A 115 -2.15 29.03 3.71
C SER A 115 -3.56 29.17 3.15
N LEU A 116 -3.74 30.12 2.20
CA LEU A 116 -5.00 30.25 1.48
C LEU A 116 -5.34 28.94 0.74
N ASP A 117 -6.58 28.50 0.87
CA ASP A 117 -7.08 27.33 0.17
C ASP A 117 -6.81 27.41 -1.33
N SER A 118 -6.46 26.28 -1.94
CA SER A 118 -6.00 26.21 -3.34
C SER A 118 -7.11 26.58 -4.33
N ASP A 119 -8.35 26.24 -4.03
CA ASP A 119 -9.49 26.48 -4.92
C ASP A 119 -9.88 27.95 -4.85
N VAL A 120 -9.98 28.53 -3.63
CA VAL A 120 -10.20 29.96 -3.40
C VAL A 120 -9.08 30.80 -4.05
N LYS A 121 -7.81 30.39 -3.93
CA LYS A 121 -6.67 31.06 -4.55
C LYS A 121 -6.76 31.06 -6.07
N THR A 122 -7.11 29.91 -6.65
CA THR A 122 -7.20 29.75 -8.11
C THR A 122 -8.32 30.61 -8.67
N ASP A 123 -9.49 30.60 -8.06
CA ASP A 123 -10.62 31.42 -8.46
C ASP A 123 -10.35 32.92 -8.27
N LEU A 124 -9.77 33.32 -7.16
CA LEU A 124 -9.35 34.70 -6.91
C LEU A 124 -8.39 35.21 -7.98
N LEU A 125 -7.34 34.44 -8.29
CA LEU A 125 -6.36 34.81 -9.32
C LEU A 125 -7.00 34.88 -10.71
N ALA A 126 -7.93 33.98 -11.04
CA ALA A 126 -8.65 34.03 -12.31
C ALA A 126 -9.49 35.33 -12.45
N ILE A 127 -10.24 35.69 -11.39
CA ILE A 127 -11.04 36.91 -11.37
C ILE A 127 -10.18 38.15 -11.47
N VAL A 128 -9.11 38.23 -10.65
CA VAL A 128 -8.21 39.40 -10.64
C VAL A 128 -7.47 39.56 -11.96
N ASN A 129 -7.00 38.46 -12.56
CA ASN A 129 -6.34 38.48 -13.87
C ASN A 129 -7.28 38.95 -14.98
N GLN A 130 -8.54 38.52 -14.97
CA GLN A 130 -9.53 38.98 -15.92
C GLN A 130 -9.75 40.50 -15.78
N LYS A 131 -9.98 41.00 -14.57
CA LYS A 131 -10.20 42.42 -14.31
C LYS A 131 -8.96 43.28 -14.60
N GLN A 132 -7.78 42.75 -14.35
CA GLN A 132 -6.52 43.42 -14.71
C GLN A 132 -6.36 43.51 -16.25
N SER A 133 -6.74 42.45 -16.95
CA SER A 133 -6.73 42.43 -18.43
C SER A 133 -7.67 43.48 -19.00
N GLU A 134 -8.87 43.62 -18.46
CA GLU A 134 -9.83 44.67 -18.87
C GLU A 134 -9.26 46.09 -18.69
N ILE A 135 -8.56 46.34 -17.58
CA ILE A 135 -7.87 47.62 -17.35
C ILE A 135 -6.75 47.84 -18.35
N ASN A 136 -5.93 46.82 -18.58
CA ASN A 136 -4.80 46.88 -19.51
C ASN A 136 -5.27 47.24 -20.93
N VAL A 137 -6.36 46.60 -21.37
CA VAL A 137 -7.01 46.92 -22.67
C VAL A 137 -7.47 48.35 -22.72
N LYS A 138 -8.19 48.80 -21.71
CA LYS A 138 -8.71 50.19 -21.66
C LYS A 138 -7.61 51.25 -21.67
N ASN A 139 -6.42 50.92 -21.17
CA ASN A 139 -5.26 51.83 -21.11
C ASN A 139 -4.31 51.74 -22.33
N SER A 140 -4.45 50.73 -23.18
CA SER A 140 -3.45 50.44 -24.26
C SER A 140 -3.87 50.88 -25.65
N ASN A 141 -4.99 51.60 -25.82
CA ASN A 141 -5.56 52.00 -27.13
C ASN A 141 -5.76 50.82 -28.12
N VAL A 142 -5.83 49.58 -27.61
CA VAL A 142 -6.09 48.37 -28.39
C VAL A 142 -7.60 48.28 -28.62
N THR A 143 -8.02 48.05 -29.88
CA THR A 143 -9.43 47.84 -30.18
C THR A 143 -9.95 46.55 -29.56
N ASN A 144 -11.25 46.51 -29.27
CA ASN A 144 -11.89 45.29 -28.71
C ASN A 144 -11.70 44.02 -29.57
N GLU A 145 -11.53 44.19 -30.87
CA GLU A 145 -11.24 43.09 -31.82
C GLU A 145 -9.83 42.57 -31.68
N GLN A 146 -8.85 43.46 -31.56
CA GLN A 146 -7.45 43.10 -31.30
C GLN A 146 -7.25 42.45 -29.95
N TYR A 147 -8.01 42.90 -28.92
CA TYR A 147 -8.01 42.25 -27.60
C TYR A 147 -8.60 40.84 -27.64
N LYS A 148 -9.71 40.64 -28.36
CA LYS A 148 -10.29 39.29 -28.54
C LYS A 148 -9.29 38.33 -29.19
N GLN A 149 -8.52 38.80 -30.19
CA GLN A 149 -7.48 37.98 -30.82
C GLN A 149 -6.31 37.67 -29.89
N LEU A 150 -5.88 38.61 -29.05
CA LEU A 150 -4.82 38.43 -28.03
C LEU A 150 -5.28 37.60 -26.84
N SER A 151 -6.59 37.57 -26.57
CA SER A 151 -7.19 36.84 -25.43
C SER A 151 -7.70 35.46 -25.79
N VAL A 152 -7.47 35.00 -27.05
CA VAL A 152 -7.85 33.64 -27.46
C VAL A 152 -7.06 32.64 -26.63
N LYS A 153 -7.72 32.03 -25.67
CA LYS A 153 -7.17 30.91 -24.94
C LYS A 153 -7.14 29.68 -25.85
N PRO A 154 -6.09 28.84 -25.79
CA PRO A 154 -6.09 27.60 -26.52
C PRO A 154 -7.33 26.79 -26.14
N ALA A 155 -8.13 26.38 -27.12
CA ALA A 155 -9.31 25.56 -26.89
C ALA A 155 -8.86 24.17 -26.47
N PHE A 156 -8.81 23.94 -25.17
CA PHE A 156 -8.65 22.60 -24.62
C PHE A 156 -10.01 21.91 -24.63
N LYS A 157 -10.26 21.11 -25.65
CA LYS A 157 -11.47 20.32 -25.75
C LYS A 157 -11.20 18.95 -25.11
N SER A 158 -11.42 18.82 -23.82
CA SER A 158 -11.59 17.53 -23.19
C SER A 158 -13.04 17.11 -23.36
N SER A 159 -13.29 16.16 -24.28
CA SER A 159 -14.61 15.56 -24.46
C SER A 159 -14.81 14.48 -23.40
N ILE A 160 -14.93 14.86 -22.14
CA ILE A 160 -15.40 13.95 -21.09
C ILE A 160 -16.92 14.14 -21.02
N THR A 161 -17.64 13.24 -21.68
CA THR A 161 -19.09 13.33 -21.89
C THR A 161 -19.91 13.03 -20.63
N ASP A 162 -19.27 12.59 -19.51
CA ASP A 162 -19.96 12.29 -18.28
C ASP A 162 -19.10 12.64 -17.07
N LYS A 163 -19.57 13.54 -16.21
CA LYS A 163 -18.97 13.82 -14.89
C LYS A 163 -18.87 12.56 -14.04
N GLU A 164 -19.83 11.65 -14.13
CA GLU A 164 -19.80 10.36 -13.45
C GLU A 164 -18.66 9.44 -13.92
N LYS A 165 -18.33 9.43 -15.24
CA LYS A 165 -17.22 8.63 -15.76
C LYS A 165 -15.87 9.11 -15.28
N LYS A 166 -15.64 10.44 -15.22
CA LYS A 166 -14.38 11.00 -14.73
C LYS A 166 -14.16 10.66 -13.27
N GLN A 167 -15.17 10.87 -12.43
CA GLN A 167 -15.08 10.55 -11.00
C GLN A 167 -14.88 9.04 -10.77
N LYS A 168 -15.55 8.17 -11.53
CA LYS A 168 -15.34 6.72 -11.49
C LYS A 168 -13.94 6.34 -11.93
N THR A 169 -13.38 6.98 -12.97
CA THR A 169 -12.01 6.70 -13.44
C THR A 169 -10.98 7.10 -12.41
N ASP A 170 -11.12 8.26 -11.77
CA ASP A 170 -10.21 8.73 -10.72
C ASP A 170 -10.29 7.84 -9.47
N GLN A 171 -11.48 7.44 -9.05
CA GLN A 171 -11.68 6.49 -7.94
C GLN A 171 -11.11 5.11 -8.26
N THR A 172 -11.27 4.60 -9.48
CA THR A 172 -10.70 3.33 -9.92
C THR A 172 -9.18 3.37 -9.90
N SER A 173 -8.57 4.46 -10.41
CA SER A 173 -7.12 4.65 -10.38
C SER A 173 -6.57 4.69 -8.95
N SER A 174 -7.24 5.42 -8.06
CA SER A 174 -6.87 5.49 -6.64
C SER A 174 -7.01 4.13 -5.95
N ALA A 175 -8.08 3.39 -6.23
CA ALA A 175 -8.30 2.05 -5.70
C ALA A 175 -7.24 1.06 -6.21
N ASN A 176 -6.86 1.13 -7.48
CA ASN A 176 -5.81 0.30 -8.06
C ASN A 176 -4.48 0.54 -7.36
N THR A 177 -4.09 1.80 -7.24
CA THR A 177 -2.84 2.19 -6.56
C THR A 177 -2.84 1.74 -5.09
N ALA A 178 -3.93 1.98 -4.35
CA ALA A 178 -4.08 1.53 -2.97
C ALA A 178 -4.00 0.00 -2.85
N SER A 179 -4.65 -0.74 -3.76
CA SER A 179 -4.60 -2.21 -3.79
C SER A 179 -3.18 -2.72 -3.99
N ILE A 180 -2.43 -2.12 -4.92
CA ILE A 180 -1.03 -2.49 -5.19
C ILE A 180 -0.18 -2.32 -3.93
N TYR A 181 -0.26 -1.16 -3.27
CA TYR A 181 0.52 -0.94 -2.04
C TYR A 181 0.14 -1.92 -0.94
N VAL A 182 -1.15 -2.15 -0.70
CA VAL A 182 -1.60 -3.11 0.33
C VAL A 182 -1.10 -4.52 0.03
N LEU A 183 -1.23 -4.99 -1.22
CA LEU A 183 -0.73 -6.31 -1.63
C LEU A 183 0.80 -6.42 -1.46
N MET A 184 1.55 -5.38 -1.83
CA MET A 184 3.01 -5.32 -1.64
C MET A 184 3.41 -5.38 -0.17
N PHE A 185 2.76 -4.58 0.70
CA PHE A 185 3.05 -4.59 2.13
C PHE A 185 2.67 -5.92 2.78
N ILE A 186 1.52 -6.49 2.44
CA ILE A 186 1.11 -7.82 2.89
C ILE A 186 2.17 -8.85 2.46
N SER A 187 2.54 -8.87 1.17
CA SER A 187 3.57 -9.78 0.66
C SER A 187 4.89 -9.63 1.41
N TYR A 188 5.35 -8.41 1.63
CA TYR A 188 6.61 -8.12 2.33
C TYR A 188 6.61 -8.60 3.78
N PHE A 189 5.66 -8.11 4.59
CA PHE A 189 5.64 -8.41 6.03
C PHE A 189 5.41 -9.88 6.31
N PHE A 190 4.41 -10.49 5.65
CA PHE A 190 4.11 -11.90 5.89
C PHE A 190 5.24 -12.81 5.41
N THR A 191 5.83 -12.51 4.24
CA THR A 191 6.97 -13.28 3.72
C THR A 191 8.14 -13.29 4.70
N ILE A 192 8.53 -12.15 5.25
CA ILE A 192 9.63 -12.07 6.23
C ILE A 192 9.28 -12.80 7.52
N ILE A 193 8.06 -12.62 8.04
CA ILE A 193 7.65 -13.23 9.31
C ILE A 193 7.67 -14.76 9.20
N TYR A 194 7.03 -15.31 8.16
CA TYR A 194 6.96 -16.77 7.99
C TYR A 194 8.31 -17.39 7.60
N ALA A 195 9.12 -16.68 6.82
CA ALA A 195 10.50 -17.07 6.56
C ALA A 195 11.33 -17.12 7.86
N SER A 196 11.18 -16.13 8.73
CA SER A 196 11.85 -16.10 10.03
C SER A 196 11.40 -17.24 10.96
N ILE A 197 10.08 -17.50 11.04
CA ILE A 197 9.53 -18.61 11.81
C ILE A 197 10.10 -19.93 11.33
N MET A 198 10.10 -20.18 10.02
CA MET A 198 10.58 -21.44 9.43
C MET A 198 12.07 -21.62 9.65
N SER A 199 12.89 -20.61 9.33
CA SER A 199 14.33 -20.65 9.50
C SER A 199 14.73 -20.90 10.97
N THR A 200 14.13 -20.15 11.91
CA THR A 200 14.43 -20.28 13.36
C THR A 200 14.00 -21.65 13.89
N THR A 201 12.87 -22.17 13.45
CA THR A 201 12.38 -23.47 13.89
C THR A 201 13.32 -24.60 13.48
N ILE A 202 13.77 -24.59 12.22
CA ILE A 202 14.71 -25.60 11.71
C ILE A 202 16.08 -25.47 12.40
N ALA A 203 16.59 -24.26 12.57
CA ALA A 203 17.86 -24.04 13.23
C ALA A 203 17.86 -24.45 14.70
N LYS A 204 16.75 -24.21 15.42
CA LYS A 204 16.58 -24.69 16.81
C LYS A 204 16.65 -26.21 16.90
N GLU A 205 15.97 -26.91 16.03
CA GLU A 205 15.97 -28.38 16.05
C GLU A 205 17.34 -28.97 15.68
N LYS A 206 18.05 -28.33 14.77
CA LYS A 206 19.43 -28.69 14.46
C LYS A 206 20.34 -28.48 15.65
N GLY A 207 20.29 -27.28 16.27
CA GLY A 207 21.15 -26.91 17.41
C GLY A 207 20.89 -27.76 18.65
N THR A 208 19.69 -28.27 18.84
CA THR A 208 19.31 -29.16 19.95
C THR A 208 19.46 -30.64 19.63
N LYS A 209 19.94 -31.00 18.44
CA LYS A 209 20.09 -32.38 17.93
C LYS A 209 18.80 -33.21 17.93
N ILE A 210 17.64 -32.58 18.11
CA ILE A 210 16.32 -33.24 18.06
C ILE A 210 16.11 -33.93 16.71
N SER A 211 16.62 -33.34 15.63
CA SER A 211 16.55 -33.91 14.28
C SER A 211 17.21 -35.29 14.16
N GLU A 212 18.29 -35.55 14.90
CA GLU A 212 19.00 -36.84 14.88
C GLU A 212 18.09 -37.98 15.44
N VAL A 213 17.41 -37.69 16.55
CA VAL A 213 16.45 -38.62 17.15
C VAL A 213 15.23 -38.84 16.25
N ILE A 214 14.71 -37.80 15.63
CA ILE A 214 13.53 -37.92 14.76
C ILE A 214 13.86 -38.73 13.50
N PHE A 215 15.03 -38.53 12.91
CA PHE A 215 15.44 -39.22 11.68
C PHE A 215 15.68 -40.73 11.88
N SER A 216 15.78 -41.20 13.13
CA SER A 216 15.76 -42.66 13.40
C SER A 216 14.40 -43.30 13.15
N SER A 217 13.29 -42.48 13.26
CA SER A 217 11.91 -42.97 13.18
C SER A 217 11.14 -42.51 11.94
N VAL A 218 11.52 -41.34 11.38
CA VAL A 218 10.82 -40.69 10.25
C VAL A 218 11.83 -40.33 9.17
N SER A 219 11.49 -40.61 7.88
CA SER A 219 12.38 -40.19 6.80
C SER A 219 12.53 -38.66 6.76
N PRO A 220 13.74 -38.14 6.50
CA PRO A 220 14.03 -36.71 6.44
C PRO A 220 13.13 -35.95 5.47
N SER A 221 12.79 -36.56 4.32
CA SER A 221 11.88 -35.95 3.35
C SER A 221 10.46 -35.82 3.87
N THR A 222 9.93 -36.85 4.56
CA THR A 222 8.60 -36.81 5.19
C THR A 222 8.57 -35.77 6.30
N TYR A 223 9.63 -35.68 7.08
CA TYR A 223 9.75 -34.70 8.14
C TYR A 223 9.78 -33.26 7.59
N PHE A 224 10.62 -32.99 6.59
CA PHE A 224 10.70 -31.70 5.91
C PHE A 224 9.35 -31.26 5.33
N SER A 225 8.72 -32.16 4.52
CA SER A 225 7.42 -31.84 3.89
C SER A 225 6.30 -31.61 4.91
N GLY A 226 6.28 -32.42 5.99
CA GLY A 226 5.30 -32.24 7.07
C GLY A 226 5.45 -30.88 7.78
N LYS A 227 6.67 -30.44 7.94
CA LYS A 227 7.02 -29.17 8.58
C LYS A 227 6.67 -27.96 7.69
N VAL A 228 7.08 -28.00 6.43
CA VAL A 228 6.70 -26.98 5.45
C VAL A 228 5.18 -26.88 5.35
N GLY A 229 4.50 -28.03 5.25
CA GLY A 229 3.03 -28.08 5.21
C GLY A 229 2.37 -27.47 6.46
N ALA A 230 2.93 -27.72 7.66
CA ALA A 230 2.41 -27.15 8.90
C ALA A 230 2.49 -25.62 8.92
N VAL A 231 3.60 -25.02 8.46
CA VAL A 231 3.75 -23.55 8.40
C VAL A 231 2.84 -22.96 7.33
N ILE A 232 2.66 -23.64 6.19
CA ILE A 232 1.68 -23.20 5.16
C ILE A 232 0.26 -23.23 5.72
N ALA A 233 -0.12 -24.30 6.43
CA ALA A 233 -1.43 -24.39 7.07
C ALA A 233 -1.65 -23.32 8.14
N LEU A 234 -0.61 -22.97 8.90
CA LEU A 234 -0.65 -21.88 9.90
C LEU A 234 -0.95 -20.53 9.22
N MET A 235 -0.28 -20.26 8.11
CA MET A 235 -0.51 -19.06 7.30
C MET A 235 -1.94 -19.03 6.72
N ALA A 236 -2.41 -20.15 6.18
CA ALA A 236 -3.78 -20.27 5.67
C ALA A 236 -4.81 -20.02 6.78
N THR A 237 -4.58 -20.54 7.98
CA THR A 237 -5.42 -20.28 9.16
C THR A 237 -5.46 -18.77 9.49
N GLN A 238 -4.33 -18.10 9.46
CA GLN A 238 -4.25 -16.65 9.70
C GLN A 238 -5.03 -15.86 8.65
N MET A 239 -4.92 -16.22 7.38
CA MET A 239 -5.68 -15.58 6.30
C MET A 239 -7.19 -15.74 6.48
N VAL A 240 -7.64 -16.94 6.86
CA VAL A 240 -9.06 -17.21 7.16
C VAL A 240 -9.55 -16.36 8.33
N ILE A 241 -8.76 -16.26 9.40
CA ILE A 241 -9.11 -15.42 10.56
C ILE A 241 -9.21 -13.94 10.15
N TYR A 242 -8.25 -13.40 9.40
CA TYR A 242 -8.29 -12.00 8.98
C TYR A 242 -9.45 -11.69 8.03
N THR A 243 -9.75 -12.61 7.11
CA THR A 243 -10.95 -12.50 6.26
C THR A 243 -12.22 -12.50 7.10
N GLY A 244 -12.33 -13.41 8.07
CA GLY A 244 -13.47 -13.46 8.98
C GLY A 244 -13.63 -12.18 9.80
N VAL A 245 -12.54 -11.67 10.38
CA VAL A 245 -12.53 -10.38 11.12
C VAL A 245 -12.93 -9.23 10.21
N GLY A 246 -12.41 -9.17 8.97
CA GLY A 246 -12.75 -8.14 8.00
C GLY A 246 -14.23 -8.15 7.62
N VAL A 247 -14.81 -9.35 7.40
CA VAL A 247 -16.25 -9.50 7.10
C VAL A 247 -17.10 -9.05 8.28
N VAL A 248 -16.77 -9.48 9.50
CA VAL A 248 -17.51 -9.07 10.72
C VAL A 248 -17.40 -7.56 10.92
N ALA A 249 -16.20 -6.99 10.76
CA ALA A 249 -15.99 -5.54 10.86
C ALA A 249 -16.83 -4.77 9.84
N TYR A 250 -16.89 -5.23 8.58
CA TYR A 250 -17.73 -4.62 7.55
C TYR A 250 -19.21 -4.59 7.96
N PHE A 251 -19.76 -5.69 8.46
CA PHE A 251 -21.15 -5.73 8.90
C PHE A 251 -21.43 -4.81 10.08
N ILE A 252 -20.54 -4.77 11.09
CA ILE A 252 -20.68 -3.90 12.26
C ILE A 252 -20.63 -2.43 11.85
N LEU A 253 -19.64 -2.06 11.05
CA LEU A 253 -19.46 -0.67 10.59
C LEU A 253 -20.62 -0.21 9.69
N ASN A 254 -21.16 -1.11 8.87
CA ASN A 254 -22.28 -0.77 7.99
C ASN A 254 -23.61 -0.52 8.75
N MET A 255 -23.70 -0.91 10.03
CA MET A 255 -24.83 -0.56 10.89
C MET A 255 -24.79 0.90 11.38
N ASP A 256 -23.64 1.53 11.39
CA ASP A 256 -23.47 2.93 11.76
C ASP A 256 -23.76 3.85 10.57
N PRO A 257 -24.63 4.88 10.70
CA PRO A 257 -25.02 5.76 9.59
C PRO A 257 -23.83 6.49 8.93
N PHE A 258 -22.82 6.88 9.69
CA PHE A 258 -21.63 7.56 9.18
C PHE A 258 -20.82 6.62 8.26
N PHE A 259 -20.50 5.41 8.72
CA PHE A 259 -19.75 4.44 7.91
C PHE A 259 -20.57 3.93 6.73
N ASN A 260 -21.87 3.75 6.88
CA ASN A 260 -22.77 3.38 5.79
C ASN A 260 -22.74 4.42 4.67
N SER A 261 -22.81 5.71 5.02
CA SER A 261 -22.72 6.80 4.03
C SER A 261 -21.36 6.82 3.32
N LEU A 262 -20.25 6.57 4.04
CA LEU A 262 -18.92 6.43 3.45
C LEU A 262 -18.84 5.24 2.49
N PHE A 263 -19.34 4.07 2.87
CA PHE A 263 -19.34 2.89 2.01
C PHE A 263 -20.17 3.11 0.75
N THR A 264 -21.29 3.82 0.86
CA THR A 264 -22.16 4.14 -0.27
C THR A 264 -21.51 5.16 -1.20
N SER A 265 -20.93 6.24 -0.65
CA SER A 265 -20.29 7.30 -1.44
C SER A 265 -19.00 6.82 -2.12
N GLN A 266 -18.26 5.91 -1.49
CA GLN A 266 -17.00 5.36 -1.98
C GLN A 266 -17.15 3.94 -2.57
N HIS A 267 -18.36 3.55 -2.96
CA HIS A 267 -18.64 2.18 -3.41
C HIS A 267 -17.73 1.71 -4.56
N VAL A 268 -17.44 2.57 -5.54
CA VAL A 268 -16.56 2.24 -6.68
C VAL A 268 -15.14 1.97 -6.19
N LEU A 269 -14.61 2.81 -5.31
CA LEU A 269 -13.28 2.63 -4.74
C LEU A 269 -13.19 1.32 -3.95
N ILE A 270 -14.15 1.07 -3.05
CA ILE A 270 -14.15 -0.12 -2.19
C ILE A 270 -14.32 -1.39 -3.00
N SER A 271 -15.27 -1.43 -3.95
CA SER A 271 -15.50 -2.61 -4.79
C SER A 271 -14.31 -2.95 -5.67
N THR A 272 -13.66 -1.94 -6.27
CA THR A 272 -12.43 -2.13 -7.06
C THR A 272 -11.29 -2.62 -6.18
N PHE A 273 -11.08 -2.02 -5.01
CA PHE A 273 -10.05 -2.41 -4.07
C PHE A 273 -10.22 -3.88 -3.61
N VAL A 274 -11.42 -4.26 -3.18
CA VAL A 274 -11.72 -5.62 -2.76
C VAL A 274 -11.59 -6.60 -3.94
N GLY A 275 -12.08 -6.23 -5.13
CA GLY A 275 -11.94 -7.03 -6.34
C GLY A 275 -10.48 -7.29 -6.71
N ASN A 276 -9.61 -6.28 -6.61
CA ASN A 276 -8.17 -6.44 -6.86
C ASN A 276 -7.49 -7.39 -5.88
N ILE A 277 -7.84 -7.30 -4.58
CA ILE A 277 -7.25 -8.18 -3.56
C ILE A 277 -7.71 -9.63 -3.72
N PHE A 278 -9.02 -9.86 -3.86
CA PHE A 278 -9.61 -11.20 -3.96
C PHE A 278 -9.64 -11.77 -5.38
N SER A 279 -8.82 -11.25 -6.29
CA SER A 279 -8.59 -11.78 -7.63
C SER A 279 -7.46 -12.83 -7.65
N ILE A 280 -6.96 -13.14 -8.82
CA ILE A 280 -5.75 -13.98 -9.02
C ILE A 280 -4.53 -13.46 -8.21
N ASN A 281 -4.53 -12.19 -7.79
CA ASN A 281 -3.44 -11.57 -7.06
C ASN A 281 -3.20 -12.21 -5.69
N ILE A 282 -4.25 -12.70 -5.02
CA ILE A 282 -4.10 -13.42 -3.73
C ILE A 282 -3.33 -14.73 -3.89
N LEU A 283 -3.42 -15.39 -5.06
CA LEU A 283 -2.66 -16.61 -5.35
C LEU A 283 -1.18 -16.31 -5.49
N PHE A 284 -0.80 -15.15 -6.07
CA PHE A 284 0.60 -14.72 -6.14
C PHE A 284 1.20 -14.49 -4.76
N ILE A 285 0.45 -13.83 -3.87
CA ILE A 285 0.86 -13.65 -2.48
C ILE A 285 1.06 -15.02 -1.80
N PHE A 286 0.09 -15.92 -1.93
CA PHE A 286 0.17 -17.25 -1.34
C PHE A 286 1.38 -18.05 -1.85
N ILE A 287 1.62 -18.06 -3.16
CA ILE A 287 2.76 -18.74 -3.78
C ILE A 287 4.09 -18.12 -3.34
N GLY A 288 4.18 -16.78 -3.26
CA GLY A 288 5.35 -16.08 -2.75
C GLY A 288 5.70 -16.48 -1.32
N PHE A 289 4.69 -16.67 -0.46
CA PHE A 289 4.90 -17.19 0.89
C PHE A 289 5.43 -18.62 0.88
N VAL A 290 4.85 -19.50 0.07
CA VAL A 290 5.30 -20.88 -0.02
C VAL A 290 6.75 -20.96 -0.48
N ILE A 291 7.12 -20.20 -1.51
CA ILE A 291 8.51 -20.09 -1.97
C ILE A 291 9.42 -19.65 -0.84
N SER A 292 9.02 -18.60 -0.11
CA SER A 292 9.83 -18.05 0.97
C SER A 292 10.00 -19.02 2.14
N ILE A 293 8.95 -19.77 2.50
CA ILE A 293 9.01 -20.78 3.54
C ILE A 293 9.99 -21.89 3.14
N VAL A 294 9.95 -22.36 1.88
CA VAL A 294 10.87 -23.40 1.38
C VAL A 294 12.32 -22.88 1.38
N LEU A 295 12.56 -21.66 0.87
CA LEU A 295 13.89 -21.06 0.87
C LEU A 295 14.39 -20.78 2.31
N ALA A 296 13.52 -20.34 3.20
CA ALA A 296 13.86 -20.13 4.61
C ALA A 296 14.20 -21.44 5.33
N ALA A 297 13.56 -22.54 4.97
CA ALA A 297 13.89 -23.87 5.47
C ALA A 297 15.31 -24.28 5.08
N ILE A 298 15.72 -23.99 3.85
CA ILE A 298 17.09 -24.18 3.38
C ILE A 298 18.05 -23.32 4.21
N CYS A 299 17.78 -22.03 4.32
CA CYS A 299 18.60 -21.11 5.11
C CYS A 299 18.74 -21.57 6.58
N GLY A 300 17.64 -22.00 7.21
CA GLY A 300 17.65 -22.49 8.59
C GLY A 300 18.47 -23.76 8.78
N SER A 301 18.44 -24.70 7.81
CA SER A 301 19.25 -25.94 7.86
C SER A 301 20.75 -25.68 7.73
N LEU A 302 21.14 -24.57 7.13
CA LEU A 302 22.54 -24.14 7.03
C LEU A 302 23.07 -23.46 8.32
N SER A 303 22.22 -23.17 9.29
CA SER A 303 22.67 -22.60 10.58
C SER A 303 23.52 -23.60 11.36
N ALA A 304 24.56 -23.15 12.02
CA ALA A 304 25.39 -24.01 12.88
C ALA A 304 24.74 -24.20 14.26
N ASN A 305 24.07 -23.17 14.77
CA ASN A 305 23.47 -23.13 16.11
C ASN A 305 22.21 -22.27 16.12
N VAL A 306 21.52 -22.24 17.25
CA VAL A 306 20.26 -21.48 17.43
C VAL A 306 20.48 -19.97 17.25
N GLU A 307 21.61 -19.43 17.73
CA GLU A 307 21.95 -18.02 17.61
C GLU A 307 22.25 -17.60 16.17
N GLY A 308 22.83 -18.50 15.40
CA GLY A 308 23.09 -18.32 13.95
C GLY A 308 21.85 -18.36 13.07
N ALA A 309 20.69 -18.77 13.61
CA ALA A 309 19.45 -18.93 12.84
C ALA A 309 19.01 -17.63 12.15
N SER A 310 18.99 -16.52 12.89
CA SER A 310 18.63 -15.21 12.38
C SER A 310 19.61 -14.74 11.28
N LYS A 311 20.91 -14.98 11.49
CA LYS A 311 21.95 -14.63 10.51
C LYS A 311 21.85 -15.46 9.24
N SER A 312 21.46 -16.74 9.35
CA SER A 312 21.29 -17.62 8.17
C SER A 312 20.10 -17.23 7.29
N ALA A 313 19.06 -16.61 7.86
CA ALA A 313 17.92 -16.10 7.11
C ALA A 313 18.18 -14.74 6.43
N GLN A 314 19.19 -13.98 6.88
CA GLN A 314 19.48 -12.63 6.39
C GLN A 314 19.60 -12.51 4.84
N PRO A 315 20.30 -13.42 4.12
CA PRO A 315 20.35 -13.30 2.66
C PRO A 315 18.98 -13.34 1.99
N LEU A 316 18.06 -14.17 2.50
CA LEU A 316 16.69 -14.23 2.02
C LEU A 316 15.90 -12.95 2.37
N VAL A 317 16.07 -12.45 3.59
CA VAL A 317 15.43 -11.21 4.04
C VAL A 317 15.89 -10.02 3.19
N PHE A 318 17.19 -9.90 2.89
CA PHE A 318 17.70 -8.85 2.01
C PHE A 318 17.19 -8.99 0.58
N LEU A 319 17.06 -10.23 0.06
CA LEU A 319 16.47 -10.46 -1.26
C LEU A 319 15.00 -10.00 -1.30
N ILE A 320 14.21 -10.33 -0.28
CA ILE A 320 12.81 -9.91 -0.17
C ILE A 320 12.71 -8.38 -0.07
N LEU A 321 13.56 -7.74 0.73
CA LEU A 321 13.63 -6.30 0.83
C LEU A 321 13.99 -5.65 -0.51
N PHE A 322 14.97 -6.21 -1.22
CA PHE A 322 15.35 -5.73 -2.54
C PHE A 322 14.19 -5.79 -3.54
N ILE A 323 13.46 -6.92 -3.57
CA ILE A 323 12.29 -7.09 -4.44
C ILE A 323 11.19 -6.07 -4.06
N PHE A 324 10.95 -5.86 -2.77
CA PHE A 324 9.96 -4.88 -2.30
C PHE A 324 10.31 -3.45 -2.74
N VAL A 325 11.57 -3.01 -2.53
CA VAL A 325 12.02 -1.67 -2.93
C VAL A 325 11.97 -1.51 -4.44
N LEU A 326 12.37 -2.53 -5.19
CA LEU A 326 12.28 -2.53 -6.64
C LEU A 326 10.83 -2.40 -7.12
N SER A 327 9.92 -3.15 -6.51
CA SER A 327 8.48 -3.11 -6.83
C SER A 327 7.87 -1.75 -6.53
N PHE A 328 8.26 -1.12 -5.42
CA PHE A 328 7.83 0.24 -5.05
C PHE A 328 8.25 1.27 -6.11
N ASN A 329 9.44 1.10 -6.66
CA ASN A 329 9.95 1.99 -7.72
C ASN A 329 9.13 1.87 -9.01
N PHE A 330 8.70 0.66 -9.38
CA PHE A 330 7.88 0.44 -10.57
C PHE A 330 6.47 1.05 -10.45
N VAL A 331 5.90 1.10 -9.25
CA VAL A 331 4.60 1.75 -9.02
C VAL A 331 4.73 3.27 -9.14
N ASN A 332 5.71 3.88 -8.46
CA ASN A 332 5.82 5.34 -8.38
C ASN A 332 6.25 6.01 -9.69
N ASN A 333 7.13 5.36 -10.46
CA ASN A 333 7.68 5.94 -11.69
C ASN A 333 6.86 5.60 -12.94
N GLY A 334 5.70 4.95 -12.81
CA GLY A 334 4.90 4.52 -13.96
C GLY A 334 5.59 3.46 -14.84
N SER A 335 6.68 2.85 -14.34
CA SER A 335 7.51 1.89 -15.08
C SER A 335 7.00 0.46 -14.98
N SER A 336 5.73 0.27 -14.64
CA SER A 336 5.12 -1.05 -14.47
C SER A 336 5.12 -1.93 -15.73
N ASP A 337 5.34 -1.34 -16.90
CA ASP A 337 5.50 -2.04 -18.19
C ASP A 337 6.96 -2.08 -18.70
N SER A 338 7.94 -1.82 -17.85
CA SER A 338 9.35 -1.95 -18.22
C SER A 338 9.75 -3.40 -18.48
N ILE A 339 10.77 -3.64 -19.31
CA ILE A 339 11.30 -4.98 -19.60
C ILE A 339 11.68 -5.71 -18.30
N PHE A 340 12.25 -5.00 -17.32
CA PHE A 340 12.59 -5.58 -16.02
C PHE A 340 11.35 -6.04 -15.23
N SER A 341 10.26 -5.29 -15.27
CA SER A 341 8.99 -5.69 -14.67
C SER A 341 8.38 -6.88 -15.39
N GLN A 342 8.44 -6.88 -16.73
CA GLN A 342 7.94 -7.98 -17.55
C GLN A 342 8.68 -9.28 -17.23
N VAL A 343 10.01 -9.32 -17.35
CA VAL A 343 10.83 -10.51 -17.07
C VAL A 343 10.73 -10.89 -15.58
N GLY A 344 10.86 -9.92 -14.68
CA GLY A 344 10.81 -10.15 -13.23
C GLY A 344 9.49 -10.77 -12.77
N SER A 345 8.36 -10.46 -13.43
CA SER A 345 7.06 -11.02 -13.09
C SER A 345 6.91 -12.52 -13.37
N TYR A 346 7.86 -13.16 -14.08
CA TYR A 346 7.92 -14.61 -14.28
C TYR A 346 8.96 -15.29 -13.40
N ILE A 347 9.84 -14.53 -12.73
CA ILE A 347 10.85 -15.12 -11.83
C ILE A 347 10.16 -15.46 -10.50
N PRO A 348 10.21 -16.72 -10.04
CA PRO A 348 9.68 -17.13 -8.75
C PRO A 348 10.19 -16.24 -7.61
N LEU A 349 9.36 -15.93 -6.63
CA LEU A 349 9.51 -14.94 -5.58
C LEU A 349 9.32 -13.48 -6.06
N PHE A 350 9.94 -13.04 -7.16
CA PHE A 350 9.70 -11.71 -7.75
C PHE A 350 8.26 -11.61 -8.28
N SER A 351 7.75 -12.70 -8.86
CA SER A 351 6.39 -12.78 -9.41
C SER A 351 5.31 -12.41 -8.39
N SER A 352 5.50 -12.76 -7.10
CA SER A 352 4.55 -12.45 -6.03
C SER A 352 4.40 -10.95 -5.74
N PHE A 353 5.36 -10.14 -6.15
CA PHE A 353 5.31 -8.69 -6.04
C PHE A 353 4.98 -8.02 -7.37
N LEU A 354 5.64 -8.43 -8.45
CA LEU A 354 5.59 -7.71 -9.72
C LEU A 354 4.37 -8.07 -10.58
N MET A 355 3.92 -9.34 -10.55
CA MET A 355 2.77 -9.73 -11.38
C MET A 355 1.46 -9.07 -10.93
N PRO A 356 1.12 -8.96 -9.61
CA PRO A 356 -0.04 -8.20 -9.17
C PRO A 356 -0.02 -6.73 -9.64
N ILE A 357 1.15 -6.07 -9.64
CA ILE A 357 1.29 -4.68 -10.14
C ILE A 357 0.91 -4.61 -11.61
N ARG A 358 1.43 -5.54 -12.43
CA ARG A 358 1.15 -5.56 -13.87
C ARG A 358 -0.30 -5.89 -14.19
N LEU A 359 -0.90 -6.85 -13.47
CA LEU A 359 -2.31 -7.26 -13.65
C LEU A 359 -3.27 -6.13 -13.28
N ILE A 360 -3.06 -5.46 -12.15
CA ILE A 360 -3.91 -4.35 -11.70
C ILE A 360 -3.79 -3.14 -12.63
N ASN A 361 -2.58 -2.86 -13.15
CA ASN A 361 -2.35 -1.78 -14.10
C ASN A 361 -2.67 -2.17 -15.55
N HIS A 362 -3.24 -3.36 -15.79
CA HIS A 362 -3.57 -3.88 -17.13
C HIS A 362 -2.38 -4.00 -18.08
N ASN A 363 -1.15 -4.11 -17.55
CA ASN A 363 0.10 -4.32 -18.29
C ASN A 363 0.44 -5.81 -18.46
N ALA A 364 -0.39 -6.69 -17.92
CA ALA A 364 -0.38 -8.12 -18.15
C ALA A 364 -1.81 -8.63 -18.26
N ASN A 365 -2.00 -9.66 -19.07
CA ASN A 365 -3.29 -10.30 -19.20
C ASN A 365 -3.42 -11.51 -18.24
N PHE A 366 -4.64 -12.02 -18.07
CA PHE A 366 -4.92 -13.14 -17.18
C PHE A 366 -4.11 -14.40 -17.51
N PHE A 367 -3.87 -14.68 -18.79
CA PHE A 367 -3.08 -15.86 -19.23
C PHE A 367 -1.61 -15.72 -18.85
N GLU A 368 -1.03 -14.52 -18.95
CA GLU A 368 0.34 -14.24 -18.46
C GLU A 368 0.44 -14.50 -16.96
N GLY A 369 -0.57 -14.10 -16.20
CA GLY A 369 -0.68 -14.42 -14.78
C GLY A 369 -0.68 -15.93 -14.52
N ILE A 370 -1.49 -16.71 -15.24
CA ILE A 370 -1.51 -18.19 -15.10
C ILE A 370 -0.14 -18.79 -15.42
N ILE A 371 0.52 -18.39 -16.50
CA ILE A 371 1.83 -18.89 -16.88
C ILE A 371 2.85 -18.63 -15.76
N SER A 372 2.87 -17.41 -15.21
CA SER A 372 3.76 -17.05 -14.10
C SER A 372 3.49 -17.87 -12.83
N LEU A 373 2.22 -18.14 -12.51
CA LEU A 373 1.84 -19.03 -11.40
C LEU A 373 2.35 -20.47 -11.63
N LEU A 374 2.17 -21.00 -12.82
CA LEU A 374 2.64 -22.34 -13.16
C LEU A 374 4.17 -22.47 -13.06
N ILE A 375 4.92 -21.46 -13.53
CA ILE A 375 6.39 -21.41 -13.37
C ILE A 375 6.76 -21.41 -11.89
N SER A 376 6.07 -20.62 -11.07
CA SER A 376 6.32 -20.53 -9.64
C SER A 376 5.99 -21.83 -8.90
N ILE A 377 4.91 -22.51 -9.26
CA ILE A 377 4.54 -23.84 -8.73
C ILE A 377 5.58 -24.89 -9.12
N ALA A 378 6.00 -24.91 -10.39
CA ALA A 378 7.05 -25.82 -10.87
C ALA A 378 8.37 -25.59 -10.11
N PHE A 379 8.73 -24.34 -9.86
CA PHE A 379 9.91 -23.98 -9.05
C PHE A 379 9.80 -24.52 -7.62
N ILE A 380 8.65 -24.33 -6.95
CA ILE A 380 8.41 -24.85 -5.59
C ILE A 380 8.58 -26.38 -5.58
N ALA A 381 7.95 -27.08 -6.52
CA ALA A 381 8.02 -28.53 -6.63
C ALA A 381 9.48 -29.00 -6.85
N PHE A 382 10.20 -28.35 -7.77
CA PHE A 382 11.60 -28.65 -8.05
C PHE A 382 12.50 -28.43 -6.83
N VAL A 383 12.42 -27.28 -6.19
CA VAL A 383 13.25 -26.94 -5.01
C VAL A 383 12.93 -27.86 -3.85
N THR A 384 11.65 -28.11 -3.57
CA THR A 384 11.21 -28.99 -2.48
C THR A 384 11.70 -30.43 -2.72
N TYR A 385 11.56 -30.97 -3.94
CA TYR A 385 12.04 -32.30 -4.30
C TYR A 385 13.56 -32.42 -4.15
N LYS A 386 14.31 -31.50 -4.74
CA LYS A 386 15.80 -31.53 -4.67
C LYS A 386 16.27 -31.36 -3.23
N PHE A 387 15.72 -30.43 -2.47
CA PHE A 387 16.16 -30.17 -1.11
C PHE A 387 15.75 -31.27 -0.13
N SER A 388 14.58 -31.89 -0.27
CA SER A 388 14.15 -32.97 0.61
C SER A 388 15.11 -34.16 0.58
N ASN A 389 15.75 -34.41 -0.57
CA ASN A 389 16.73 -35.50 -0.74
C ASN A 389 18.07 -35.24 -0.03
N VAL A 390 18.44 -33.96 0.11
CA VAL A 390 19.71 -33.57 0.76
C VAL A 390 19.50 -33.02 2.17
N TYR A 391 18.25 -32.88 2.61
CA TYR A 391 17.89 -32.28 3.90
C TYR A 391 18.60 -32.95 5.09
N LYS A 392 18.73 -34.27 5.08
CA LYS A 392 19.46 -35.01 6.13
C LYS A 392 20.91 -34.54 6.24
N LEU A 393 21.60 -34.36 5.12
CA LEU A 393 23.00 -33.92 5.09
C LEU A 393 23.16 -32.52 5.70
N PHE A 394 22.26 -31.61 5.33
CA PHE A 394 22.29 -30.25 5.88
C PHE A 394 21.98 -30.22 7.38
N MET A 395 21.07 -31.06 7.86
CA MET A 395 20.68 -31.11 9.27
C MET A 395 21.76 -31.77 10.16
N LEU A 396 22.50 -32.75 9.66
CA LEU A 396 23.54 -33.47 10.41
C LEU A 396 24.92 -32.78 10.33
N ASN A 397 25.14 -31.95 9.32
CA ASN A 397 26.43 -31.25 9.17
C ASN A 397 26.46 -30.00 10.04
N SER A 398 27.34 -29.96 11.05
CA SER A 398 27.51 -28.86 12.00
C SER A 398 28.76 -28.01 11.72
N GLU A 399 29.37 -28.10 10.52
CA GLU A 399 30.56 -27.34 10.18
C GLU A 399 30.31 -25.81 10.31
N GLU A 400 31.25 -25.11 10.91
CA GLU A 400 31.26 -23.64 11.02
C GLU A 400 31.93 -23.04 9.77
N GLY A 401 31.39 -21.93 9.29
CA GLY A 401 31.94 -21.25 8.11
C GLY A 401 30.93 -20.31 7.43
N SER A 402 31.35 -19.67 6.34
CA SER A 402 30.46 -18.81 5.56
C SER A 402 29.33 -19.63 4.90
N PHE A 403 28.19 -18.98 4.61
CA PHE A 403 27.02 -19.58 3.99
C PHE A 403 27.36 -20.43 2.74
N PHE A 404 28.17 -19.89 1.83
CA PHE A 404 28.60 -20.60 0.61
C PHE A 404 29.52 -21.78 0.91
N LYS A 405 30.41 -21.67 1.92
CA LYS A 405 31.30 -22.77 2.33
C LYS A 405 30.51 -23.96 2.86
N ARG A 406 29.46 -23.69 3.67
CA ARG A 406 28.57 -24.73 4.21
C ARG A 406 27.78 -25.45 3.11
N ILE A 407 27.27 -24.71 2.11
CA ILE A 407 26.61 -25.33 0.95
C ILE A 407 27.60 -26.25 0.23
N LYS A 408 28.83 -25.78 -0.06
CA LYS A 408 29.84 -26.53 -0.76
C LYS A 408 30.25 -27.80 0.00
N SER A 409 30.48 -27.67 1.33
CA SER A 409 30.80 -28.81 2.20
C SER A 409 29.68 -29.86 2.23
N ALA A 410 28.42 -29.42 2.42
CA ALA A 410 27.28 -30.32 2.43
C ALA A 410 27.04 -31.06 1.09
N LEU A 411 27.40 -30.44 -0.03
CA LEU A 411 27.28 -31.05 -1.35
C LEU A 411 28.46 -31.98 -1.69
N ASN A 412 29.67 -31.71 -1.17
CA ASN A 412 30.86 -32.50 -1.40
C ASN A 412 30.92 -33.80 -0.55
N ASN A 413 30.20 -33.82 0.59
CA ASN A 413 30.10 -34.99 1.49
C ASN A 413 29.03 -35.99 1.03
N LYS A 414 28.71 -36.00 -0.24
CA LYS A 414 27.86 -36.97 -0.92
C LYS A 414 28.73 -38.12 -1.48
#